data_40b40f181960f464f73bed596e058bfc
#
_entry.id   40b40f181960f464f73bed596e058bfc
#
_cell.length_a   1.000
_cell.length_b   1.000
_cell.length_c   1.000
_cell.angle_alpha   90.00
_cell.angle_beta   90.00
_cell.angle_gamma   90.00
#
_symmetry.space_group_name_H-M   'P 1'
#
loop_
_entity.id
_entity.type
_entity.pdbx_description
1 polymer ?
#
loop_
_entity_poly.entity_id
_entity_poly.type
_entity_poly.pdbx_seq_one_letter_code
_entity_poly.pdbx_strand_id
1 'polypeptide(L)'
;MEEEIRKDFLELMRLMDEGKIQEFKQKANETPPVDIAEGLEEVEDSGRVLKLFRMLPKDISSDVFAYMTSDQQQLIAESATNAELTALVDDMFLDDTVDFLEEMPANVVKKVLQNADENTRKLINQFLNYPENSAGSLMTIEYVDLHDYFTVRKAMDYIRRTGIDKETVYTCYVIDEQRRLVGHVSLRKLIVAPESTYIRDIMDTNTVSATTTDDQEVVAEDFRHYDLTSIAVTDKENRLVGIITIDDIVDVITEENTEDIKKMAAIIPSDEEYMDAGVMHLVAHRLPWLMIMMISATLSSTIITSFESVLAGAVVLTAFIPMLTGSAGNSGSQTSVTIIRNMALGEVELGDWLRVLWKEARVGVVCGAALAAVNFLRMMIFSGTTVVISLIVSVTLMLAIVMASSVGCLLPMGAKRLGLDPAVMASPMITTIVDAASLLLYFMIASVMLGL
;
A
#
# COMPACT_ATOMS: atom_id res chain seq x y z
N MET A 1 13.60 -3.57 22.11
CA MET A 1 12.14 -3.66 21.88
C MET A 1 11.76 -5.12 21.68
N GLU A 2 12.11 -5.79 20.61
CA GLU A 2 11.81 -7.23 20.39
C GLU A 2 12.20 -8.18 21.55
N GLU A 3 13.37 -8.00 22.16
CA GLU A 3 13.77 -8.80 23.35
C GLU A 3 12.89 -8.57 24.59
N GLU A 4 12.30 -7.40 24.72
CA GLU A 4 11.45 -7.01 25.84
C GLU A 4 10.02 -7.54 25.65
N ILE A 5 9.46 -7.40 24.43
CA ILE A 5 8.18 -7.98 24.01
C ILE A 5 8.21 -9.51 24.23
N ARG A 6 9.21 -10.15 23.67
CA ARG A 6 9.40 -11.61 23.82
C ARG A 6 9.52 -12.05 25.27
N LYS A 7 10.14 -11.24 26.12
CA LYS A 7 10.28 -11.54 27.54
C LYS A 7 8.93 -11.50 28.28
N ASP A 8 8.11 -10.50 27.99
CA ASP A 8 6.80 -10.33 28.62
C ASP A 8 5.84 -11.43 28.20
N PHE A 9 5.86 -11.79 26.91
CA PHE A 9 5.08 -12.93 26.39
C PHE A 9 5.54 -14.27 26.99
N LEU A 10 6.84 -14.54 27.10
CA LEU A 10 7.36 -15.74 27.75
C LEU A 10 6.96 -15.82 29.23
N GLU A 11 6.82 -14.68 29.92
CA GLU A 11 6.30 -14.65 31.26
C GLU A 11 4.81 -15.03 31.32
N LEU A 12 4.00 -14.53 30.40
CA LEU A 12 2.59 -14.96 30.25
C LEU A 12 2.48 -16.46 30.02
N MET A 13 3.30 -17.02 29.12
CA MET A 13 3.34 -18.46 28.86
C MET A 13 3.72 -19.25 30.10
N ARG A 14 4.71 -18.80 30.86
CA ARG A 14 5.12 -19.42 32.12
C ARG A 14 4.00 -19.41 33.16
N LEU A 15 3.33 -18.25 33.34
CA LEU A 15 2.21 -18.11 34.29
C LEU A 15 1.02 -19.01 33.91
N MET A 16 0.75 -19.15 32.61
CA MET A 16 -0.24 -20.08 32.08
C MET A 16 0.11 -21.54 32.42
N ASP A 17 1.37 -21.95 32.22
CA ASP A 17 1.84 -23.30 32.47
C ASP A 17 1.86 -23.61 33.98
N GLU A 18 2.18 -22.64 34.84
CA GLU A 18 2.13 -22.74 36.29
C GLU A 18 0.70 -22.69 36.86
N GLY A 19 -0.31 -22.35 36.03
CA GLY A 19 -1.71 -22.25 36.45
C GLY A 19 -2.00 -21.04 37.37
N LYS A 20 -1.16 -20.00 37.34
CA LYS A 20 -1.27 -18.80 38.16
C LYS A 20 -2.21 -17.77 37.53
N ILE A 21 -3.49 -18.06 37.48
CA ILE A 21 -4.51 -17.29 36.76
C ILE A 21 -4.54 -15.79 37.13
N GLN A 22 -4.40 -15.47 38.42
CA GLN A 22 -4.47 -14.06 38.87
C GLN A 22 -3.24 -13.25 38.41
N GLU A 23 -2.04 -13.84 38.56
CA GLU A 23 -0.80 -13.20 38.11
C GLU A 23 -0.79 -13.09 36.57
N PHE A 24 -1.31 -14.10 35.86
CA PHE A 24 -1.47 -14.05 34.40
C PHE A 24 -2.37 -12.89 33.96
N LYS A 25 -3.57 -12.75 34.55
CA LYS A 25 -4.49 -11.66 34.20
C LYS A 25 -3.92 -10.28 34.50
N GLN A 26 -3.21 -10.14 35.61
CA GLN A 26 -2.54 -8.89 35.93
C GLN A 26 -1.47 -8.56 34.89
N LYS A 27 -0.61 -9.54 34.55
CA LYS A 27 0.44 -9.35 33.55
C LYS A 27 -0.12 -9.08 32.17
N ALA A 28 -1.20 -9.75 31.76
CA ALA A 28 -1.88 -9.53 30.50
C ALA A 28 -2.42 -8.08 30.37
N ASN A 29 -2.98 -7.52 31.46
CA ASN A 29 -3.43 -6.12 31.47
C ASN A 29 -2.28 -5.10 31.44
N GLU A 30 -1.06 -5.50 31.78
CA GLU A 30 0.15 -4.66 31.74
C GLU A 30 0.88 -4.76 30.39
N THR A 31 0.56 -5.77 29.56
CA THR A 31 1.19 -6.02 28.26
C THR A 31 0.29 -5.46 27.14
N PRO A 32 0.82 -4.70 26.19
CA PRO A 32 0.04 -4.22 25.06
C PRO A 32 -0.63 -5.38 24.29
N PRO A 33 -1.89 -5.24 23.84
CA PRO A 33 -2.60 -6.27 23.10
C PRO A 33 -1.85 -6.78 21.85
N VAL A 34 -1.24 -5.87 21.09
CA VAL A 34 -0.44 -6.20 19.91
C VAL A 34 0.74 -7.11 20.24
N ASP A 35 1.45 -6.86 21.36
CA ASP A 35 2.60 -7.68 21.78
C ASP A 35 2.16 -9.11 22.19
N ILE A 36 0.93 -9.24 22.69
CA ILE A 36 0.34 -10.57 23.01
C ILE A 36 0.00 -11.30 21.71
N ALA A 37 -0.58 -10.62 20.73
CA ALA A 37 -0.92 -11.17 19.43
C ALA A 37 0.34 -11.64 18.67
N GLU A 38 1.37 -10.78 18.55
CA GLU A 38 2.67 -11.14 17.95
C GLU A 38 3.32 -12.34 18.66
N GLY A 39 3.26 -12.36 20.00
CA GLY A 39 3.79 -13.50 20.75
C GLY A 39 3.03 -14.81 20.49
N LEU A 40 1.72 -14.75 20.21
CA LEU A 40 0.92 -15.91 19.86
C LEU A 40 1.29 -16.48 18.49
N GLU A 41 1.77 -15.68 17.53
CA GLU A 41 2.25 -16.15 16.23
C GLU A 41 3.45 -17.10 16.36
N GLU A 42 4.33 -16.87 17.35
CA GLU A 42 5.47 -17.75 17.59
C GLU A 42 5.08 -19.14 18.18
N VAL A 43 3.80 -19.34 18.51
CA VAL A 43 3.33 -20.56 19.19
C VAL A 43 2.79 -21.58 18.18
N GLU A 44 3.58 -22.59 17.83
CA GLU A 44 3.19 -23.67 16.91
C GLU A 44 2.03 -24.55 17.41
N ASP A 45 1.83 -24.67 18.73
CA ASP A 45 0.78 -25.51 19.33
C ASP A 45 -0.56 -24.76 19.43
N SER A 46 -1.45 -25.02 18.49
CA SER A 46 -2.82 -24.49 18.46
C SER A 46 -3.58 -24.67 19.78
N GLY A 47 -3.32 -25.74 20.51
CA GLY A 47 -3.96 -25.98 21.82
C GLY A 47 -3.47 -24.99 22.89
N ARG A 48 -2.20 -24.56 22.81
CA ARG A 48 -1.65 -23.54 23.70
C ARG A 48 -2.16 -22.15 23.35
N VAL A 49 -2.25 -21.84 22.06
CA VAL A 49 -2.87 -20.58 21.56
C VAL A 49 -4.29 -20.44 22.11
N LEU A 50 -5.14 -21.43 21.90
CA LEU A 50 -6.52 -21.44 22.42
C LEU A 50 -6.59 -21.35 23.94
N LYS A 51 -5.69 -22.01 24.67
CA LYS A 51 -5.65 -21.97 26.13
C LYS A 51 -5.27 -20.58 26.63
N LEU A 52 -4.24 -19.97 26.04
CA LEU A 52 -3.79 -18.62 26.40
C LEU A 52 -4.89 -17.60 26.12
N PHE A 53 -5.44 -17.61 24.92
CA PHE A 53 -6.52 -16.69 24.51
C PHE A 53 -7.73 -16.78 25.47
N ARG A 54 -8.19 -17.98 25.84
CA ARG A 54 -9.29 -18.16 26.80
C ARG A 54 -8.97 -17.72 28.21
N MET A 55 -7.70 -17.55 28.57
CA MET A 55 -7.28 -17.05 29.88
C MET A 55 -7.21 -15.52 29.93
N LEU A 56 -7.18 -14.84 28.77
CA LEU A 56 -7.16 -13.38 28.70
C LEU A 56 -8.34 -12.75 29.43
N PRO A 57 -8.14 -11.57 30.05
CA PRO A 57 -9.25 -10.74 30.50
C PRO A 57 -10.16 -10.37 29.33
N LYS A 58 -11.46 -10.24 29.60
CA LYS A 58 -12.42 -9.90 28.54
C LYS A 58 -12.15 -8.53 27.90
N ASP A 59 -11.69 -7.62 28.71
CA ASP A 59 -11.45 -6.20 28.38
C ASP A 59 -10.34 -5.99 27.35
N ILE A 60 -9.46 -6.99 27.14
CA ILE A 60 -8.36 -6.97 26.17
C ILE A 60 -8.42 -8.10 25.16
N SER A 61 -9.35 -9.05 25.32
CA SER A 61 -9.40 -10.23 24.43
C SER A 61 -9.88 -9.87 23.02
N SER A 62 -10.76 -8.89 22.86
CA SER A 62 -11.20 -8.34 21.58
C SER A 62 -10.06 -7.62 20.88
N ASP A 63 -9.34 -6.76 21.60
CA ASP A 63 -8.20 -6.03 21.04
C ASP A 63 -7.07 -6.98 20.62
N VAL A 64 -6.75 -8.00 21.45
CA VAL A 64 -5.75 -9.02 21.05
C VAL A 64 -6.22 -9.79 19.82
N PHE A 65 -7.52 -10.10 19.72
CA PHE A 65 -8.07 -10.82 18.59
C PHE A 65 -7.99 -10.02 17.29
N ALA A 66 -8.25 -8.71 17.33
CA ALA A 66 -8.14 -7.82 16.18
C ALA A 66 -6.71 -7.80 15.60
N TYR A 67 -5.67 -7.85 16.47
CA TYR A 67 -4.26 -7.89 16.04
C TYR A 67 -3.74 -9.28 15.65
N MET A 68 -4.53 -10.35 15.76
CA MET A 68 -4.09 -11.71 15.41
C MET A 68 -4.11 -11.93 13.90
N THR A 69 -3.25 -12.85 13.42
CA THR A 69 -3.30 -13.29 12.02
C THR A 69 -4.61 -14.02 11.70
N SER A 70 -5.04 -13.97 10.44
CA SER A 70 -6.26 -14.60 9.94
C SER A 70 -6.35 -16.09 10.28
N ASP A 71 -5.24 -16.82 10.21
CA ASP A 71 -5.17 -18.24 10.57
C ASP A 71 -5.47 -18.48 12.05
N GLN A 72 -4.96 -17.60 12.93
CA GLN A 72 -5.22 -17.68 14.36
C GLN A 72 -6.64 -17.25 14.72
N GLN A 73 -7.13 -16.19 14.07
CA GLN A 73 -8.52 -15.75 14.19
C GLN A 73 -9.47 -16.86 13.76
N GLN A 74 -9.20 -17.52 12.64
CA GLN A 74 -9.97 -18.69 12.19
C GLN A 74 -9.95 -19.83 13.22
N LEU A 75 -8.77 -20.16 13.74
CA LEU A 75 -8.62 -21.20 14.77
C LEU A 75 -9.47 -20.91 16.01
N ILE A 76 -9.46 -19.68 16.48
CA ILE A 76 -10.24 -19.25 17.64
C ILE A 76 -11.74 -19.27 17.30
N ALA A 77 -12.15 -18.68 16.18
CA ALA A 77 -13.53 -18.59 15.75
C ALA A 77 -14.18 -19.98 15.54
N GLU A 78 -13.45 -20.93 14.97
CA GLU A 78 -13.91 -22.32 14.80
C GLU A 78 -14.04 -23.06 16.14
N SER A 79 -13.11 -22.81 17.08
CA SER A 79 -13.05 -23.47 18.38
C SER A 79 -13.94 -22.82 19.44
N ALA A 80 -14.37 -21.56 19.22
CA ALA A 80 -15.25 -20.81 20.11
C ALA A 80 -16.68 -21.36 20.08
N THR A 81 -17.34 -21.32 21.23
CA THR A 81 -18.80 -21.51 21.29
C THR A 81 -19.50 -20.30 20.67
N ASN A 82 -20.77 -20.47 20.28
CA ASN A 82 -21.56 -19.35 19.75
C ASN A 82 -21.60 -18.15 20.72
N ALA A 83 -21.70 -18.40 22.02
CA ALA A 83 -21.74 -17.35 23.03
C ALA A 83 -20.38 -16.60 23.18
N GLU A 84 -19.26 -17.34 23.11
CA GLU A 84 -17.92 -16.74 23.14
C GLU A 84 -17.69 -15.87 21.88
N LEU A 85 -18.04 -16.38 20.71
CA LEU A 85 -17.88 -15.68 19.45
C LEU A 85 -18.76 -14.42 19.37
N THR A 86 -20.03 -14.52 19.83
CA THR A 86 -20.91 -13.35 19.90
C THR A 86 -20.34 -12.28 20.84
N ALA A 87 -19.89 -12.68 22.03
CA ALA A 87 -19.32 -11.73 22.99
C ALA A 87 -18.04 -11.07 22.46
N LEU A 88 -17.23 -11.79 21.68
CA LEU A 88 -16.03 -11.26 21.06
C LEU A 88 -16.37 -10.21 19.99
N VAL A 89 -17.28 -10.53 19.08
CA VAL A 89 -17.74 -9.63 18.01
C VAL A 89 -18.49 -8.40 18.56
N ASP A 90 -19.26 -8.57 19.62
CA ASP A 90 -20.00 -7.44 20.27
C ASP A 90 -19.04 -6.47 21.00
N ASP A 91 -17.85 -6.92 21.38
CA ASP A 91 -16.83 -6.12 22.07
C ASP A 91 -15.80 -5.49 21.08
N MET A 92 -15.76 -5.91 19.82
CA MET A 92 -14.90 -5.34 18.75
C MET A 92 -15.53 -4.10 18.12
N PHE A 93 -14.71 -3.21 17.57
CA PHE A 93 -15.20 -2.17 16.68
C PHE A 93 -15.70 -2.75 15.36
N LEU A 94 -16.54 -2.00 14.65
CA LEU A 94 -17.22 -2.56 13.48
C LEU A 94 -16.29 -2.79 12.30
N ASP A 95 -15.30 -1.93 12.09
CA ASP A 95 -14.22 -2.09 11.11
C ASP A 95 -13.44 -3.38 11.37
N ASP A 96 -12.86 -3.57 12.55
CA ASP A 96 -12.18 -4.81 12.95
C ASP A 96 -13.06 -6.05 12.73
N THR A 97 -14.36 -5.94 13.01
CA THR A 97 -15.32 -7.03 12.78
C THR A 97 -15.49 -7.34 11.30
N VAL A 98 -15.52 -6.31 10.45
CA VAL A 98 -15.65 -6.46 8.98
C VAL A 98 -14.38 -7.06 8.40
N ASP A 99 -13.22 -6.52 8.75
CA ASP A 99 -11.91 -7.01 8.30
C ASP A 99 -11.72 -8.48 8.66
N PHE A 100 -12.01 -8.83 9.92
CA PHE A 100 -12.03 -10.24 10.34
C PHE A 100 -12.94 -11.10 9.45
N LEU A 101 -14.14 -10.63 9.12
CA LEU A 101 -15.11 -11.42 8.35
C LEU A 101 -14.75 -11.53 6.87
N GLU A 102 -14.10 -10.54 6.29
CA GLU A 102 -13.66 -10.57 4.88
C GLU A 102 -12.61 -11.66 4.64
N GLU A 103 -11.74 -11.91 5.63
CA GLU A 103 -10.72 -12.93 5.56
C GLU A 103 -11.21 -14.34 5.95
N MET A 104 -12.40 -14.45 6.52
CA MET A 104 -12.89 -15.72 7.08
C MET A 104 -13.60 -16.61 6.06
N PRO A 105 -13.44 -17.94 6.18
CA PRO A 105 -14.23 -18.91 5.41
C PRO A 105 -15.73 -18.74 5.64
N ALA A 106 -16.54 -18.99 4.62
CA ALA A 106 -18.00 -18.80 4.63
C ALA A 106 -18.76 -19.48 5.79
N ASN A 107 -18.21 -20.56 6.37
CA ASN A 107 -18.77 -21.22 7.54
C ASN A 107 -18.62 -20.36 8.81
N VAL A 108 -17.51 -19.66 8.99
CA VAL A 108 -17.25 -18.74 10.11
C VAL A 108 -18.13 -17.50 9.95
N VAL A 109 -18.10 -16.86 8.78
CA VAL A 109 -18.98 -15.72 8.45
C VAL A 109 -20.44 -16.03 8.77
N LYS A 110 -20.92 -17.20 8.31
CA LYS A 110 -22.29 -17.64 8.59
C LYS A 110 -22.54 -17.82 10.09
N LYS A 111 -21.57 -18.37 10.83
CA LYS A 111 -21.68 -18.59 12.29
C LYS A 111 -21.81 -17.25 13.02
N VAL A 112 -21.00 -16.24 12.66
CA VAL A 112 -21.06 -14.89 13.22
C VAL A 112 -22.41 -14.24 12.90
N LEU A 113 -22.77 -14.15 11.62
CA LEU A 113 -24.03 -13.51 11.18
C LEU A 113 -25.30 -14.18 11.75
N GLN A 114 -25.28 -15.48 12.02
CA GLN A 114 -26.41 -16.16 12.64
C GLN A 114 -26.59 -15.85 14.12
N ASN A 115 -25.50 -15.52 14.82
CA ASN A 115 -25.52 -15.27 16.26
C ASN A 115 -25.56 -13.76 16.58
N ALA A 116 -25.17 -12.89 15.66
CA ALA A 116 -25.28 -11.43 15.80
C ALA A 116 -26.73 -10.98 15.87
N ASP A 117 -26.98 -9.91 16.60
CA ASP A 117 -28.30 -9.27 16.67
C ASP A 117 -28.72 -8.71 15.29
N GLU A 118 -30.00 -8.30 15.16
CA GLU A 118 -30.54 -7.81 13.87
C GLU A 118 -29.86 -6.53 13.39
N ASN A 119 -29.45 -5.64 14.30
CA ASN A 119 -28.83 -4.36 13.95
C ASN A 119 -27.37 -4.58 13.54
N THR A 120 -26.60 -5.29 14.36
CA THR A 120 -25.20 -5.65 14.06
C THR A 120 -25.12 -6.40 12.73
N ARG A 121 -26.01 -7.37 12.49
CA ARG A 121 -26.07 -8.09 11.21
C ARG A 121 -26.35 -7.18 10.02
N LYS A 122 -27.24 -6.20 10.15
CA LYS A 122 -27.52 -5.24 9.08
C LYS A 122 -26.31 -4.36 8.80
N LEU A 123 -25.63 -3.91 9.84
CA LEU A 123 -24.43 -3.10 9.72
C LEU A 123 -23.31 -3.90 9.03
N ILE A 124 -22.97 -5.07 9.53
CA ILE A 124 -21.96 -5.95 8.91
C ILE A 124 -22.28 -6.17 7.42
N ASN A 125 -23.54 -6.55 7.08
CA ASN A 125 -23.90 -6.75 5.68
C ASN A 125 -23.85 -5.46 4.86
N GLN A 126 -24.04 -4.29 5.45
CA GLN A 126 -23.89 -3.02 4.76
C GLN A 126 -22.43 -2.74 4.45
N PHE A 127 -21.52 -2.98 5.40
CA PHE A 127 -20.09 -2.75 5.26
C PHE A 127 -19.48 -3.71 4.26
N LEU A 128 -19.75 -4.99 4.33
CA LEU A 128 -19.35 -6.01 3.35
C LEU A 128 -19.85 -5.75 1.91
N ASN A 129 -20.73 -4.78 1.70
CA ASN A 129 -21.17 -4.37 0.36
C ASN A 129 -20.46 -3.12 -0.17
N TYR A 130 -19.64 -2.45 0.62
CA TYR A 130 -18.79 -1.40 0.08
C TYR A 130 -17.70 -2.01 -0.82
N PRO A 131 -17.22 -1.27 -1.82
CA PRO A 131 -16.10 -1.76 -2.61
C PRO A 131 -14.87 -1.99 -1.73
N GLU A 132 -14.17 -3.07 -1.95
CA GLU A 132 -12.85 -3.30 -1.36
C GLU A 132 -11.92 -2.10 -1.62
N ASN A 133 -11.04 -1.79 -0.69
CA ASN A 133 -10.09 -0.67 -0.77
C ASN A 133 -10.76 0.70 -0.95
N SER A 134 -11.96 0.89 -0.38
CA SER A 134 -12.67 2.16 -0.39
C SER A 134 -12.78 2.78 1.01
N ALA A 135 -13.02 4.09 1.10
CA ALA A 135 -13.30 4.74 2.38
C ALA A 135 -14.48 4.11 3.14
N GLY A 136 -15.39 3.47 2.42
CA GLY A 136 -16.54 2.78 3.01
C GLY A 136 -16.18 1.45 3.67
N SER A 137 -15.17 0.72 3.16
CA SER A 137 -14.69 -0.51 3.81
C SER A 137 -13.81 -0.23 5.03
N LEU A 138 -13.04 0.85 5.01
CA LEU A 138 -12.12 1.23 6.09
C LEU A 138 -12.78 1.98 7.26
N MET A 139 -14.00 2.53 7.08
CA MET A 139 -14.57 3.42 8.09
C MET A 139 -15.13 2.67 9.27
N THR A 140 -15.02 3.28 10.46
CA THR A 140 -15.78 2.89 11.66
C THR A 140 -17.00 3.78 11.90
N ILE A 141 -18.01 3.29 12.63
CA ILE A 141 -19.18 4.06 13.04
C ILE A 141 -19.10 4.54 14.49
N GLU A 142 -18.08 4.18 15.20
CA GLU A 142 -17.84 4.50 16.60
C GLU A 142 -17.19 5.89 16.75
N TYR A 143 -17.87 6.91 16.24
CA TYR A 143 -17.43 8.30 16.31
C TYR A 143 -18.32 9.17 17.22
N VAL A 144 -17.82 10.37 17.56
CA VAL A 144 -18.60 11.38 18.28
C VAL A 144 -19.19 12.37 17.30
N ASP A 145 -20.53 12.38 17.20
CA ASP A 145 -21.30 13.39 16.48
C ASP A 145 -21.91 14.42 17.46
N LEU A 146 -21.80 15.69 17.11
CA LEU A 146 -22.37 16.79 17.86
C LEU A 146 -23.32 17.58 16.97
N HIS A 147 -24.41 18.08 17.56
CA HIS A 147 -25.29 19.01 16.85
C HIS A 147 -24.77 20.45 16.98
N ASP A 148 -24.90 21.23 15.92
CA ASP A 148 -24.46 22.63 15.84
C ASP A 148 -25.12 23.53 16.89
N TYR A 149 -26.34 23.20 17.32
CA TYR A 149 -27.12 23.90 18.36
C TYR A 149 -26.76 23.48 19.80
N PHE A 150 -25.85 22.52 20.00
CA PHE A 150 -25.41 22.19 21.36
C PHE A 150 -24.57 23.31 21.93
N THR A 151 -24.61 23.50 23.25
CA THR A 151 -23.63 24.27 23.98
C THR A 151 -22.42 23.41 24.30
N VAL A 152 -21.29 24.02 24.56
CA VAL A 152 -20.04 23.33 24.96
C VAL A 152 -20.31 22.43 26.19
N ARG A 153 -21.04 22.92 27.19
CA ARG A 153 -21.44 22.09 28.33
C ARG A 153 -22.18 20.82 27.90
N LYS A 154 -23.19 20.95 27.03
CA LYS A 154 -23.97 19.82 26.55
C LYS A 154 -23.14 18.84 25.74
N ALA A 155 -22.23 19.34 24.90
CA ALA A 155 -21.29 18.53 24.13
C ALA A 155 -20.35 17.74 25.05
N MET A 156 -19.75 18.39 26.04
CA MET A 156 -18.88 17.74 27.02
C MET A 156 -19.60 16.67 27.85
N ASP A 157 -20.85 16.95 28.24
CA ASP A 157 -21.67 15.98 28.98
C ASP A 157 -22.07 14.79 28.08
N TYR A 158 -22.24 15.01 26.78
CA TYR A 158 -22.48 13.96 25.81
C TYR A 158 -21.23 13.09 25.62
N ILE A 159 -20.07 13.69 25.39
CA ILE A 159 -18.78 12.99 25.24
C ILE A 159 -18.46 12.14 26.49
N ARG A 160 -18.66 12.67 27.70
CA ARG A 160 -18.44 11.92 28.94
C ARG A 160 -19.30 10.67 29.09
N ARG A 161 -20.46 10.65 28.47
CA ARG A 161 -21.38 9.51 28.55
C ARG A 161 -21.19 8.48 27.46
N THR A 162 -20.74 8.90 26.28
CA THR A 162 -20.69 8.04 25.09
C THR A 162 -19.28 7.78 24.59
N GLY A 163 -18.31 8.58 25.02
CA GLY A 163 -16.96 8.56 24.45
C GLY A 163 -16.08 7.36 24.84
N ILE A 164 -16.53 6.55 25.81
CA ILE A 164 -15.80 5.34 26.18
C ILE A 164 -15.93 4.22 25.14
N ASP A 165 -17.05 4.24 24.40
CA ASP A 165 -17.37 3.28 23.35
C ASP A 165 -17.09 3.87 21.95
N LYS A 166 -16.18 4.84 21.85
CA LYS A 166 -15.85 5.53 20.61
C LYS A 166 -14.39 5.38 20.28
N GLU A 167 -14.11 5.15 19.01
CA GLU A 167 -12.77 5.00 18.45
C GLU A 167 -11.90 6.21 18.83
N THR A 168 -12.42 7.40 18.61
CA THR A 168 -11.75 8.62 19.02
C THR A 168 -12.71 9.69 19.51
N VAL A 169 -12.24 10.51 20.46
CA VAL A 169 -12.93 11.71 20.93
C VAL A 169 -12.17 13.01 20.62
N TYR A 170 -10.97 12.89 20.02
CA TYR A 170 -10.11 14.05 19.76
C TYR A 170 -10.71 14.99 18.72
N THR A 171 -11.38 14.46 17.71
CA THR A 171 -12.12 15.21 16.70
C THR A 171 -13.58 14.80 16.77
N CYS A 172 -14.46 15.77 17.09
CA CYS A 172 -15.90 15.56 17.11
C CYS A 172 -16.49 16.21 15.84
N TYR A 173 -17.25 15.46 15.10
CA TYR A 173 -17.88 15.94 13.87
C TYR A 173 -19.22 16.61 14.17
N VAL A 174 -19.53 17.70 13.48
CA VAL A 174 -20.73 18.48 13.72
C VAL A 174 -21.72 18.23 12.59
N ILE A 175 -22.95 17.87 12.96
CA ILE A 175 -24.02 17.55 12.03
C ILE A 175 -25.24 18.44 12.23
N ASP A 176 -26.01 18.64 11.16
CA ASP A 176 -27.33 19.29 11.20
C ASP A 176 -28.45 18.30 11.61
N GLU A 177 -29.70 18.78 11.59
CA GLU A 177 -30.90 17.95 11.90
C GLU A 177 -31.10 16.81 10.88
N GLN A 178 -30.55 16.91 9.68
CA GLN A 178 -30.60 15.91 8.60
C GLN A 178 -29.38 14.97 8.60
N ARG A 179 -28.54 15.03 9.64
CA ARG A 179 -27.27 14.32 9.77
C ARG A 179 -26.21 14.70 8.73
N ARG A 180 -26.33 15.86 8.07
CA ARG A 180 -25.31 16.33 7.14
C ARG A 180 -24.12 16.87 7.90
N LEU A 181 -22.94 16.58 7.40
CA LEU A 181 -21.69 17.11 7.94
C LEU A 181 -21.65 18.63 7.69
N VAL A 182 -21.58 19.44 8.75
CA VAL A 182 -21.51 20.89 8.68
C VAL A 182 -20.22 21.47 9.24
N GLY A 183 -19.43 20.64 9.93
CA GLY A 183 -18.16 21.08 10.49
C GLY A 183 -17.53 20.03 11.41
N HIS A 184 -16.44 20.40 12.06
CA HIS A 184 -15.84 19.63 13.13
C HIS A 184 -15.35 20.53 14.26
N VAL A 185 -15.15 19.97 15.43
CA VAL A 185 -14.57 20.67 16.58
C VAL A 185 -13.63 19.73 17.34
N SER A 186 -12.42 20.19 17.65
CA SER A 186 -11.48 19.38 18.43
C SER A 186 -11.86 19.40 19.91
N LEU A 187 -11.62 18.29 20.62
CA LEU A 187 -11.78 18.21 22.07
C LEU A 187 -11.03 19.35 22.80
N ARG A 188 -9.83 19.71 22.32
CA ARG A 188 -9.07 20.86 22.83
C ARG A 188 -9.86 22.16 22.77
N LYS A 189 -10.58 22.42 21.67
CA LYS A 189 -11.42 23.63 21.50
C LYS A 189 -12.60 23.63 22.48
N LEU A 190 -13.21 22.44 22.70
CA LEU A 190 -14.29 22.26 23.67
C LEU A 190 -13.83 22.52 25.11
N ILE A 191 -12.63 22.04 25.48
CA ILE A 191 -12.08 22.22 26.84
C ILE A 191 -11.80 23.69 27.15
N VAL A 192 -11.34 24.46 26.15
CA VAL A 192 -10.92 25.86 26.36
C VAL A 192 -12.09 26.84 26.22
N ALA A 193 -13.14 26.50 25.49
CA ALA A 193 -14.27 27.38 25.22
C ALA A 193 -15.18 27.53 26.45
N PRO A 194 -15.84 28.70 26.63
CA PRO A 194 -16.82 28.89 27.69
C PRO A 194 -18.00 27.90 27.53
N GLU A 195 -18.47 27.33 28.61
CA GLU A 195 -19.53 26.30 28.63
C GLU A 195 -20.86 26.70 27.96
N SER A 196 -21.14 28.01 27.94
CA SER A 196 -22.38 28.55 27.35
C SER A 196 -22.28 28.82 25.85
N THR A 197 -21.09 28.69 25.24
CA THR A 197 -20.88 28.93 23.81
C THR A 197 -21.51 27.81 23.00
N TYR A 198 -22.14 28.16 21.87
CA TYR A 198 -22.70 27.17 20.96
C TYR A 198 -21.60 26.54 20.08
N ILE A 199 -21.78 25.26 19.71
CA ILE A 199 -20.82 24.52 18.88
C ILE A 199 -20.67 25.20 17.51
N ARG A 200 -21.76 25.67 16.89
CA ARG A 200 -21.72 26.42 15.62
C ARG A 200 -20.83 27.68 15.64
N ASP A 201 -20.59 28.25 16.82
CA ASP A 201 -19.79 29.47 16.96
C ASP A 201 -18.28 29.19 17.08
N ILE A 202 -17.93 27.92 17.36
CA ILE A 202 -16.54 27.49 17.57
C ILE A 202 -16.09 26.36 16.62
N MET A 203 -17.01 25.72 15.90
CA MET A 203 -16.65 24.67 14.95
C MET A 203 -15.85 25.24 13.78
N ASP A 204 -15.09 24.38 13.13
CA ASP A 204 -14.49 24.65 11.84
C ASP A 204 -15.43 24.12 10.76
N THR A 205 -15.81 24.96 9.82
CA THR A 205 -16.72 24.60 8.71
C THR A 205 -15.95 24.09 7.49
N ASN A 206 -14.62 24.25 7.46
CA ASN A 206 -13.77 23.74 6.38
C ASN A 206 -13.29 22.33 6.74
N THR A 207 -14.22 21.38 6.73
CA THR A 207 -13.92 19.98 7.08
C THR A 207 -13.58 19.18 5.83
N VAL A 208 -12.41 18.55 5.83
CA VAL A 208 -12.04 17.55 4.81
C VAL A 208 -12.86 16.29 5.10
N SER A 209 -13.43 15.70 4.06
CA SER A 209 -14.23 14.47 4.17
C SER A 209 -14.06 13.62 2.92
N ALA A 210 -14.07 12.32 3.09
CA ALA A 210 -14.14 11.34 2.01
C ALA A 210 -15.60 10.91 1.77
N THR A 211 -15.89 10.39 0.59
CA THR A 211 -17.14 9.68 0.32
C THR A 211 -16.93 8.18 0.46
N THR A 212 -17.97 7.41 0.77
CA THR A 212 -17.88 5.95 0.94
C THR A 212 -17.31 5.18 -0.26
N THR A 213 -17.20 5.81 -1.41
CA THR A 213 -16.70 5.20 -2.66
C THR A 213 -15.33 5.73 -3.07
N ASP A 214 -14.73 6.60 -2.29
CA ASP A 214 -13.40 7.11 -2.58
C ASP A 214 -12.37 6.02 -2.29
N ASP A 215 -11.35 5.96 -3.15
CA ASP A 215 -10.25 5.01 -3.05
C ASP A 215 -9.40 5.27 -1.80
N GLN A 216 -8.97 4.21 -1.13
CA GLN A 216 -8.17 4.30 0.10
C GLN A 216 -6.84 5.04 -0.10
N GLU A 217 -6.21 4.93 -1.28
CA GLU A 217 -4.98 5.65 -1.60
C GLU A 217 -5.22 7.16 -1.61
N VAL A 218 -6.36 7.62 -2.16
CA VAL A 218 -6.75 9.04 -2.16
C VAL A 218 -7.02 9.53 -0.74
N VAL A 219 -7.69 8.73 0.08
CA VAL A 219 -7.93 9.06 1.49
C VAL A 219 -6.61 9.17 2.26
N ALA A 220 -5.68 8.24 2.06
CA ALA A 220 -4.35 8.28 2.67
C ALA A 220 -3.55 9.53 2.23
N GLU A 221 -3.72 9.97 0.96
CA GLU A 221 -3.13 11.21 0.49
C GLU A 221 -3.71 12.44 1.20
N ASP A 222 -5.02 12.48 1.43
CA ASP A 222 -5.68 13.55 2.19
C ASP A 222 -5.19 13.61 3.64
N PHE A 223 -5.03 12.47 4.32
CA PHE A 223 -4.45 12.42 5.67
C PHE A 223 -3.07 13.06 5.72
N ARG A 224 -2.21 12.69 4.77
CA ARG A 224 -0.85 13.23 4.66
C ARG A 224 -0.83 14.72 4.30
N HIS A 225 -1.73 15.15 3.41
CA HIS A 225 -1.74 16.53 2.92
C HIS A 225 -2.25 17.52 3.96
N TYR A 226 -3.23 17.11 4.75
CA TYR A 226 -3.89 17.97 5.75
C TYR A 226 -3.48 17.67 7.20
N ASP A 227 -2.48 16.79 7.42
CA ASP A 227 -2.03 16.36 8.76
C ASP A 227 -3.21 15.90 9.66
N LEU A 228 -4.10 15.07 9.10
CA LEU A 228 -5.30 14.60 9.79
C LEU A 228 -4.97 13.50 10.80
N THR A 229 -5.75 13.43 11.87
CA THR A 229 -5.79 12.30 12.81
C THR A 229 -7.04 11.45 12.64
N SER A 230 -8.06 11.99 12.02
CA SER A 230 -9.25 11.29 11.54
C SER A 230 -9.89 12.08 10.41
N ILE A 231 -10.64 11.41 9.53
CA ILE A 231 -11.42 12.00 8.44
C ILE A 231 -12.86 11.56 8.54
N ALA A 232 -13.81 12.47 8.24
CA ALA A 232 -15.20 12.13 8.14
C ALA A 232 -15.49 11.37 6.84
N VAL A 233 -16.28 10.32 6.90
CA VAL A 233 -16.81 9.62 5.72
C VAL A 233 -18.28 9.96 5.56
N THR A 234 -18.67 10.37 4.35
CA THR A 234 -20.02 10.82 4.04
C THR A 234 -20.63 10.01 2.90
N ASP A 235 -21.97 9.95 2.90
CA ASP A 235 -22.72 9.44 1.75
C ASP A 235 -22.86 10.51 0.64
N LYS A 236 -23.53 10.15 -0.46
CA LYS A 236 -23.76 11.03 -1.62
C LYS A 236 -24.60 12.28 -1.28
N GLU A 237 -25.35 12.25 -0.18
CA GLU A 237 -26.15 13.37 0.33
C GLU A 237 -25.40 14.20 1.39
N ASN A 238 -24.09 13.98 1.54
CA ASN A 238 -23.21 14.61 2.54
C ASN A 238 -23.64 14.31 3.99
N ARG A 239 -24.25 13.15 4.26
CA ARG A 239 -24.53 12.72 5.63
C ARG A 239 -23.34 11.98 6.18
N LEU A 240 -23.00 12.28 7.42
CA LEU A 240 -21.94 11.58 8.13
C LEU A 240 -22.36 10.12 8.39
N VAL A 241 -21.59 9.18 7.86
CA VAL A 241 -21.83 7.73 7.97
C VAL A 241 -20.74 7.00 8.75
N GLY A 242 -19.53 7.53 8.80
CA GLY A 242 -18.40 6.95 9.51
C GLY A 242 -17.24 7.91 9.63
N ILE A 243 -16.17 7.43 10.21
CA ILE A 243 -14.84 8.07 10.22
C ILE A 243 -13.79 7.03 9.89
N ILE A 244 -12.62 7.49 9.46
CA ILE A 244 -11.40 6.68 9.35
C ILE A 244 -10.37 7.34 10.25
N THR A 245 -9.57 6.58 10.94
CA THR A 245 -8.54 7.08 11.85
C THR A 245 -7.13 6.93 11.27
N ILE A 246 -6.13 7.51 11.91
CA ILE A 246 -4.76 7.56 11.37
C ILE A 246 -4.05 6.22 11.45
N ASP A 247 -4.38 5.38 12.42
CA ASP A 247 -3.86 4.03 12.61
C ASP A 247 -4.19 3.15 11.41
N ASP A 248 -5.47 3.06 11.00
CA ASP A 248 -5.89 2.34 9.79
C ASP A 248 -5.18 2.87 8.54
N ILE A 249 -5.02 4.19 8.43
CA ILE A 249 -4.34 4.82 7.29
C ILE A 249 -2.84 4.50 7.25
N VAL A 250 -2.19 4.30 8.40
CA VAL A 250 -0.78 3.86 8.42
C VAL A 250 -0.64 2.48 7.79
N ASP A 251 -1.58 1.58 8.04
CA ASP A 251 -1.60 0.24 7.46
C ASP A 251 -1.90 0.31 5.96
N VAL A 252 -2.90 1.07 5.54
CA VAL A 252 -3.18 1.36 4.13
C VAL A 252 -1.95 1.90 3.39
N ILE A 253 -1.22 2.87 3.97
CA ILE A 253 -0.01 3.41 3.35
C ILE A 253 1.06 2.32 3.18
N THR A 254 1.16 1.39 4.10
CA THR A 254 2.13 0.29 4.07
C THR A 254 1.74 -0.73 3.00
N GLU A 255 0.46 -1.09 2.92
CA GLU A 255 -0.10 -1.98 1.91
C GLU A 255 0.06 -1.43 0.50
N GLU A 256 -0.36 -0.18 0.25
CA GLU A 256 -0.23 0.49 -1.05
C GLU A 256 1.24 0.60 -1.50
N ASN A 257 2.17 0.96 -0.58
CA ASN A 257 3.59 0.97 -0.91
C ASN A 257 4.11 -0.43 -1.25
N THR A 258 3.63 -1.48 -0.57
CA THR A 258 4.02 -2.87 -0.82
C THR A 258 3.44 -3.35 -2.16
N GLU A 259 2.20 -2.99 -2.45
CA GLU A 259 1.55 -3.27 -3.73
C GLU A 259 2.30 -2.62 -4.89
N ASP A 260 2.63 -1.33 -4.76
CA ASP A 260 3.41 -0.57 -5.74
C ASP A 260 4.78 -1.21 -6.00
N ILE A 261 5.50 -1.63 -4.95
CA ILE A 261 6.79 -2.31 -5.08
C ILE A 261 6.63 -3.64 -5.83
N LYS A 262 5.60 -4.43 -5.52
CA LYS A 262 5.30 -5.69 -6.21
C LYS A 262 4.96 -5.44 -7.68
N LYS A 263 4.09 -4.48 -8.00
CA LYS A 263 3.73 -4.08 -9.36
C LYS A 263 4.95 -3.59 -10.15
N MET A 264 5.79 -2.73 -9.55
CA MET A 264 7.03 -2.25 -10.17
C MET A 264 8.03 -3.37 -10.46
N ALA A 265 7.99 -4.46 -9.70
CA ALA A 265 8.79 -5.66 -9.94
C ALA A 265 8.13 -6.65 -10.91
N ALA A 266 6.96 -6.33 -11.47
CA ALA A 266 6.11 -7.23 -12.29
C ALA A 266 5.76 -8.53 -11.53
N ILE A 267 5.30 -8.37 -10.30
CA ILE A 267 4.74 -9.43 -9.45
C ILE A 267 3.28 -9.05 -9.21
N ILE A 268 2.37 -10.00 -9.35
CA ILE A 268 0.96 -9.79 -8.97
C ILE A 268 0.93 -9.62 -7.45
N PRO A 269 0.32 -8.56 -6.92
CA PRO A 269 0.19 -8.36 -5.47
C PRO A 269 -0.53 -9.53 -4.78
N SER A 270 -0.25 -9.74 -3.52
CA SER A 270 -0.89 -10.73 -2.65
C SER A 270 -0.69 -10.31 -1.21
N ASP A 271 -1.64 -10.57 -0.36
CA ASP A 271 -1.64 -10.17 1.05
C ASP A 271 -0.99 -11.25 1.94
N GLU A 272 -0.72 -12.45 1.39
CA GLU A 272 -0.03 -13.50 2.13
C GLU A 272 1.39 -13.11 2.51
N GLU A 273 1.77 -13.37 3.75
CA GLU A 273 3.15 -13.24 4.21
C GLU A 273 4.09 -14.20 3.48
N TYR A 274 5.31 -13.75 3.22
CA TYR A 274 6.26 -14.50 2.39
C TYR A 274 6.62 -15.88 2.96
N MET A 275 6.69 -16.03 4.28
CA MET A 275 7.07 -17.28 4.91
C MET A 275 5.94 -18.31 4.92
N ASP A 276 4.69 -17.86 4.95
CA ASP A 276 3.50 -18.71 4.96
C ASP A 276 2.99 -19.02 3.57
N ALA A 277 3.33 -18.15 2.61
CA ALA A 277 2.95 -18.32 1.21
C ALA A 277 3.50 -19.62 0.60
N GLY A 278 2.60 -20.46 0.13
CA GLY A 278 2.95 -21.70 -0.55
C GLY A 278 3.77 -21.46 -1.83
N VAL A 279 4.73 -22.35 -2.13
CA VAL A 279 5.57 -22.23 -3.35
C VAL A 279 4.74 -22.07 -4.62
N MET A 280 3.63 -22.80 -4.76
CA MET A 280 2.78 -22.72 -5.95
C MET A 280 2.03 -21.40 -6.03
N HIS A 281 1.67 -20.80 -4.87
CA HIS A 281 1.11 -19.46 -4.79
C HIS A 281 2.10 -18.43 -5.32
N LEU A 282 3.33 -18.42 -4.81
CA LEU A 282 4.41 -17.53 -5.28
C LEU A 282 4.70 -17.69 -6.78
N VAL A 283 4.64 -18.93 -7.30
CA VAL A 283 4.78 -19.21 -8.75
C VAL A 283 3.63 -18.58 -9.53
N ALA A 284 2.40 -18.71 -9.06
CA ALA A 284 1.22 -18.16 -9.74
C ALA A 284 1.28 -16.63 -9.87
N HIS A 285 1.85 -15.93 -8.87
CA HIS A 285 1.98 -14.47 -8.88
C HIS A 285 3.16 -13.93 -9.72
N ARG A 286 4.16 -14.77 -10.03
CA ARG A 286 5.34 -14.37 -10.82
C ARG A 286 5.28 -14.85 -12.26
N LEU A 287 4.78 -16.07 -12.50
CA LEU A 287 4.86 -16.74 -13.79
C LEU A 287 4.16 -15.99 -14.93
N PRO A 288 2.97 -15.39 -14.76
CA PRO A 288 2.29 -14.68 -15.86
C PRO A 288 3.15 -13.56 -16.44
N TRP A 289 3.75 -12.74 -15.59
CA TRP A 289 4.63 -11.65 -16.02
C TRP A 289 5.91 -12.16 -16.66
N LEU A 290 6.53 -13.21 -16.11
CA LEU A 290 7.71 -13.85 -16.72
C LEU A 290 7.39 -14.39 -18.12
N MET A 291 6.22 -14.96 -18.34
CA MET A 291 5.79 -15.42 -19.66
C MET A 291 5.60 -14.26 -20.64
N ILE A 292 4.99 -13.15 -20.21
CA ILE A 292 4.84 -11.95 -21.03
C ILE A 292 6.21 -11.42 -21.44
N MET A 293 7.14 -11.30 -20.49
CA MET A 293 8.51 -10.85 -20.77
C MET A 293 9.28 -11.80 -21.70
N MET A 294 9.10 -13.09 -21.57
CA MET A 294 9.68 -14.08 -22.49
C MET A 294 9.16 -13.91 -23.92
N ILE A 295 7.85 -13.68 -24.08
CA ILE A 295 7.26 -13.39 -25.41
C ILE A 295 7.84 -12.10 -25.96
N SER A 296 7.95 -11.06 -25.12
CA SER A 296 8.55 -9.77 -25.53
C SER A 296 10.01 -9.89 -25.94
N ALA A 297 10.79 -10.78 -25.32
CA ALA A 297 12.19 -11.06 -25.69
C ALA A 297 12.31 -11.63 -27.13
N THR A 298 11.26 -12.23 -27.67
CA THR A 298 11.26 -12.69 -29.08
C THR A 298 11.35 -11.52 -30.06
N LEU A 299 10.86 -10.33 -29.69
CA LEU A 299 10.98 -9.12 -30.50
C LEU A 299 12.47 -8.73 -30.65
N SER A 300 13.23 -8.72 -29.56
CA SER A 300 14.67 -8.44 -29.58
C SER A 300 15.43 -9.46 -30.45
N SER A 301 15.09 -10.73 -30.35
CA SER A 301 15.65 -11.79 -31.18
C SER A 301 15.37 -11.56 -32.69
N THR A 302 14.14 -11.18 -33.02
CA THR A 302 13.72 -10.87 -34.40
C THR A 302 14.47 -9.67 -34.96
N ILE A 303 14.69 -8.63 -34.15
CA ILE A 303 15.49 -7.46 -34.55
C ILE A 303 16.94 -7.91 -34.84
N ILE A 304 17.56 -8.67 -33.96
CA ILE A 304 18.94 -9.16 -34.14
C ILE A 304 19.06 -9.95 -35.44
N THR A 305 18.15 -10.87 -35.71
CA THR A 305 18.17 -11.68 -36.95
C THR A 305 17.91 -10.83 -38.20
N SER A 306 17.11 -9.78 -38.11
CA SER A 306 16.86 -8.88 -39.25
C SER A 306 18.10 -8.10 -39.69
N PHE A 307 19.10 -7.93 -38.80
CA PHE A 307 20.34 -7.24 -39.07
C PHE A 307 21.54 -8.20 -39.15
N GLU A 308 21.33 -9.48 -39.51
CA GLU A 308 22.36 -10.50 -39.64
C GLU A 308 23.50 -10.09 -40.62
N SER A 309 23.19 -9.40 -41.70
CA SER A 309 24.20 -8.89 -42.67
C SER A 309 25.15 -7.89 -42.04
N VAL A 310 24.65 -7.01 -41.17
CA VAL A 310 25.46 -6.03 -40.43
C VAL A 310 26.38 -6.74 -39.44
N LEU A 311 25.86 -7.74 -38.76
CA LEU A 311 26.59 -8.55 -37.79
C LEU A 311 27.65 -9.42 -38.50
N ALA A 312 27.34 -9.99 -39.66
CA ALA A 312 28.33 -10.74 -40.47
C ALA A 312 29.49 -9.85 -40.95
N GLY A 313 29.23 -8.58 -41.25
CA GLY A 313 30.25 -7.58 -41.62
C GLY A 313 31.14 -7.15 -40.44
N ALA A 314 30.64 -7.22 -39.23
CA ALA A 314 31.37 -6.81 -38.01
C ALA A 314 30.93 -7.62 -36.78
N VAL A 315 31.31 -8.89 -36.70
CA VAL A 315 30.91 -9.84 -35.64
C VAL A 315 31.19 -9.32 -34.23
N VAL A 316 32.25 -8.50 -34.08
CA VAL A 316 32.58 -7.89 -32.78
C VAL A 316 31.48 -7.02 -32.19
N LEU A 317 30.57 -6.50 -33.01
CA LEU A 317 29.39 -5.72 -32.55
C LEU A 317 28.48 -6.52 -31.63
N THR A 318 28.37 -7.84 -31.83
CA THR A 318 27.53 -8.72 -31.01
C THR A 318 27.92 -8.69 -29.53
N ALA A 319 29.21 -8.53 -29.23
CA ALA A 319 29.76 -8.54 -27.88
C ALA A 319 29.28 -7.32 -27.04
N PHE A 320 28.82 -6.23 -27.69
CA PHE A 320 28.40 -5.02 -27.00
C PHE A 320 26.89 -4.91 -26.81
N ILE A 321 26.11 -5.81 -27.41
CA ILE A 321 24.63 -5.82 -27.26
C ILE A 321 24.21 -5.84 -25.79
N PRO A 322 24.70 -6.77 -24.92
CA PRO A 322 24.26 -6.82 -23.54
C PRO A 322 24.60 -5.54 -22.74
N MET A 323 25.70 -4.89 -23.06
CA MET A 323 26.07 -3.64 -22.41
C MET A 323 25.15 -2.49 -22.83
N LEU A 324 24.80 -2.39 -24.11
CA LEU A 324 23.91 -1.35 -24.62
C LEU A 324 22.50 -1.48 -24.06
N THR A 325 21.89 -2.68 -24.19
CA THR A 325 20.54 -2.95 -23.69
C THR A 325 20.48 -2.79 -22.18
N GLY A 326 21.37 -3.42 -21.44
CA GLY A 326 21.40 -3.34 -19.97
C GLY A 326 21.59 -1.91 -19.46
N SER A 327 22.48 -1.11 -20.07
CA SER A 327 22.70 0.29 -19.65
C SER A 327 21.48 1.17 -19.96
N ALA A 328 20.87 1.00 -21.13
CA ALA A 328 19.69 1.74 -21.52
C ALA A 328 18.46 1.33 -20.67
N GLY A 329 18.25 0.03 -20.48
CA GLY A 329 17.19 -0.50 -19.62
C GLY A 329 17.27 0.02 -18.19
N ASN A 330 18.47 0.01 -17.59
CA ASN A 330 18.69 0.57 -16.26
C ASN A 330 18.38 2.07 -16.20
N SER A 331 18.80 2.85 -17.20
CA SER A 331 18.50 4.28 -17.26
C SER A 331 16.99 4.55 -17.34
N GLY A 332 16.28 3.81 -18.20
CA GLY A 332 14.82 3.91 -18.33
C GLY A 332 14.09 3.55 -17.03
N SER A 333 14.52 2.45 -16.38
CA SER A 333 13.95 2.02 -15.11
C SER A 333 14.18 3.03 -13.99
N GLN A 334 15.39 3.61 -13.86
CA GLN A 334 15.67 4.65 -12.87
C GLN A 334 14.78 5.88 -13.07
N THR A 335 14.61 6.32 -14.31
CA THR A 335 13.71 7.44 -14.62
C THR A 335 12.27 7.09 -14.27
N SER A 336 11.79 5.91 -14.66
CA SER A 336 10.40 5.50 -14.41
C SER A 336 10.06 5.46 -12.92
N VAL A 337 10.85 4.76 -12.12
CA VAL A 337 10.66 4.68 -10.66
C VAL A 337 10.65 6.09 -10.04
N THR A 338 11.55 6.97 -10.50
CA THR A 338 11.58 8.36 -10.03
C THR A 338 10.28 9.10 -10.37
N ILE A 339 9.80 8.97 -11.61
CA ILE A 339 8.58 9.68 -12.06
C ILE A 339 7.33 9.09 -11.40
N ILE A 340 7.20 7.77 -11.28
CA ILE A 340 6.08 7.12 -10.58
C ILE A 340 6.01 7.65 -9.14
N ARG A 341 7.13 7.63 -8.41
CA ARG A 341 7.18 8.14 -7.03
C ARG A 341 6.82 9.62 -6.91
N ASN A 342 7.33 10.47 -7.81
CA ASN A 342 7.00 11.91 -7.78
C ASN A 342 5.54 12.17 -8.19
N MET A 343 4.92 11.31 -9.02
CA MET A 343 3.48 11.38 -9.31
C MET A 343 2.61 10.95 -8.12
N ALA A 344 3.04 9.92 -7.38
CA ALA A 344 2.39 9.48 -6.15
C ALA A 344 2.53 10.51 -5.01
N LEU A 345 3.61 11.29 -5.00
CA LEU A 345 3.80 12.39 -4.03
C LEU A 345 3.08 13.70 -4.42
N GLY A 346 2.45 13.76 -5.60
CA GLY A 346 1.84 14.98 -6.12
C GLY A 346 2.83 16.06 -6.59
N GLU A 347 4.15 15.74 -6.67
CA GLU A 347 5.18 16.68 -7.12
C GLU A 347 5.22 16.82 -8.65
N VAL A 348 4.70 15.83 -9.38
CA VAL A 348 4.61 15.79 -10.83
C VAL A 348 3.17 15.54 -11.26
N GLU A 349 2.58 16.51 -11.93
CA GLU A 349 1.24 16.39 -12.52
C GLU A 349 1.29 16.00 -14.00
N LEU A 350 0.18 15.46 -14.54
CA LEU A 350 0.07 15.11 -15.96
C LEU A 350 0.28 16.31 -16.90
N GLY A 351 -0.01 17.52 -16.42
CA GLY A 351 0.23 18.77 -17.17
C GLY A 351 1.71 19.10 -17.37
N ASP A 352 2.58 18.57 -16.52
CA ASP A 352 4.01 18.86 -16.55
C ASP A 352 4.83 18.02 -17.53
N TRP A 353 4.19 17.15 -18.32
CA TRP A 353 4.88 16.14 -19.14
C TRP A 353 6.00 16.70 -20.05
N LEU A 354 5.82 17.88 -20.66
CA LEU A 354 6.86 18.51 -21.49
C LEU A 354 8.05 19.00 -20.64
N ARG A 355 7.78 19.52 -19.45
CA ARG A 355 8.82 19.98 -18.52
C ARG A 355 9.62 18.80 -17.98
N VAL A 356 8.94 17.71 -17.62
CA VAL A 356 9.56 16.45 -17.17
C VAL A 356 10.39 15.85 -18.28
N LEU A 357 9.82 15.68 -19.48
CA LEU A 357 10.54 15.16 -20.64
C LEU A 357 11.80 15.97 -20.95
N TRP A 358 11.73 17.30 -20.94
CA TRP A 358 12.88 18.16 -21.18
C TRP A 358 13.94 18.06 -20.07
N LYS A 359 13.52 17.85 -18.82
CA LYS A 359 14.43 17.63 -17.70
C LYS A 359 15.15 16.29 -17.85
N GLU A 360 14.41 15.20 -18.08
CA GLU A 360 14.95 13.86 -18.24
C GLU A 360 15.82 13.70 -19.49
N ALA A 361 15.45 14.34 -20.60
CA ALA A 361 16.31 14.35 -21.78
C ALA A 361 17.69 14.99 -21.50
N ARG A 362 17.75 16.07 -20.73
CA ARG A 362 19.03 16.69 -20.32
C ARG A 362 19.82 15.82 -19.36
N VAL A 363 19.16 15.16 -18.41
CA VAL A 363 19.80 14.18 -17.53
C VAL A 363 20.38 13.04 -18.37
N GLY A 364 19.59 12.50 -19.31
CA GLY A 364 20.02 11.47 -20.24
C GLY A 364 21.23 11.88 -21.10
N VAL A 365 21.26 13.13 -21.58
CA VAL A 365 22.41 13.65 -22.34
C VAL A 365 23.69 13.67 -21.47
N VAL A 366 23.60 14.19 -20.25
CA VAL A 366 24.77 14.26 -19.35
C VAL A 366 25.26 12.88 -18.95
N CYS A 367 24.37 12.00 -18.50
CA CYS A 367 24.69 10.64 -18.12
C CYS A 367 25.20 9.82 -19.32
N GLY A 368 24.51 9.95 -20.46
CA GLY A 368 24.89 9.27 -21.70
C GLY A 368 26.24 9.71 -22.23
N ALA A 369 26.56 11.00 -22.21
CA ALA A 369 27.86 11.51 -22.61
C ALA A 369 28.98 11.01 -21.69
N ALA A 370 28.75 11.03 -20.38
CA ALA A 370 29.72 10.51 -19.40
C ALA A 370 30.00 9.01 -19.62
N LEU A 371 28.94 8.20 -19.73
CA LEU A 371 29.09 6.75 -19.97
C LEU A 371 29.71 6.45 -21.34
N ALA A 372 29.33 7.19 -22.38
CA ALA A 372 29.94 7.06 -23.71
C ALA A 372 31.42 7.38 -23.69
N ALA A 373 31.87 8.42 -23.01
CA ALA A 373 33.27 8.78 -22.88
C ALA A 373 34.06 7.70 -22.13
N VAL A 374 33.56 7.23 -21.00
CA VAL A 374 34.19 6.14 -20.24
C VAL A 374 34.24 4.86 -21.05
N ASN A 375 33.19 4.49 -21.76
CA ASN A 375 33.16 3.30 -22.60
C ASN A 375 34.13 3.42 -23.78
N PHE A 376 34.18 4.57 -24.44
CA PHE A 376 35.11 4.80 -25.52
C PHE A 376 36.59 4.60 -25.06
N LEU A 377 36.96 5.22 -23.94
CA LEU A 377 38.29 5.05 -23.34
C LEU A 377 38.58 3.58 -22.97
N ARG A 378 37.60 2.93 -22.34
CA ARG A 378 37.70 1.49 -22.00
C ARG A 378 37.98 0.63 -23.26
N MET A 379 37.21 0.87 -24.33
CA MET A 379 37.37 0.12 -25.56
C MET A 379 38.72 0.36 -26.22
N MET A 380 39.19 1.61 -26.22
CA MET A 380 40.51 1.95 -26.78
C MET A 380 41.69 1.35 -26.00
N ILE A 381 41.55 1.21 -24.66
CA ILE A 381 42.62 0.72 -23.80
C ILE A 381 42.61 -0.81 -23.71
N PHE A 382 41.46 -1.44 -23.56
CA PHE A 382 41.37 -2.85 -23.18
C PHE A 382 40.84 -3.78 -24.27
N SER A 383 40.07 -3.27 -25.26
CA SER A 383 39.34 -4.16 -26.18
C SER A 383 40.05 -4.37 -27.53
N GLY A 384 41.05 -3.61 -27.84
CA GLY A 384 41.78 -3.70 -29.14
C GLY A 384 40.90 -3.46 -30.38
N THR A 385 39.72 -2.84 -30.18
CA THR A 385 38.76 -2.56 -31.23
C THR A 385 39.20 -1.36 -32.07
N THR A 386 38.68 -1.26 -33.30
CA THR A 386 38.96 -0.10 -34.15
C THR A 386 38.24 1.15 -33.59
N VAL A 387 38.80 2.33 -33.87
CA VAL A 387 38.20 3.62 -33.48
C VAL A 387 36.76 3.73 -33.96
N VAL A 388 36.46 3.27 -35.18
CA VAL A 388 35.14 3.29 -35.78
C VAL A 388 34.14 2.48 -34.95
N ILE A 389 34.48 1.25 -34.56
CA ILE A 389 33.60 0.40 -33.74
C ILE A 389 33.42 1.02 -32.36
N SER A 390 34.50 1.52 -31.74
CA SER A 390 34.42 2.20 -30.43
C SER A 390 33.51 3.44 -30.48
N LEU A 391 33.54 4.16 -31.60
CA LEU A 391 32.67 5.33 -31.81
C LEU A 391 31.20 4.92 -31.99
N ILE A 392 30.92 3.90 -32.84
CA ILE A 392 29.58 3.35 -33.05
C ILE A 392 28.94 2.98 -31.70
N VAL A 393 29.65 2.16 -30.92
CA VAL A 393 29.13 1.67 -29.63
C VAL A 393 28.90 2.82 -28.64
N SER A 394 29.82 3.78 -28.55
CA SER A 394 29.75 4.88 -27.59
C SER A 394 28.65 5.93 -27.96
N VAL A 395 28.52 6.24 -29.25
CA VAL A 395 27.46 7.13 -29.72
C VAL A 395 26.09 6.48 -29.53
N THR A 396 25.99 5.18 -29.88
CA THR A 396 24.74 4.45 -29.62
C THR A 396 24.39 4.43 -28.14
N LEU A 397 25.34 4.16 -27.25
CA LEU A 397 25.14 4.17 -25.82
C LEU A 397 24.57 5.51 -25.33
N MET A 398 25.17 6.63 -25.78
CA MET A 398 24.67 7.97 -25.43
C MET A 398 23.21 8.18 -25.88
N LEU A 399 22.93 7.89 -27.15
CA LEU A 399 21.60 8.09 -27.71
C LEU A 399 20.56 7.13 -27.09
N ALA A 400 20.94 5.89 -26.83
CA ALA A 400 20.10 4.91 -26.17
C ALA A 400 19.70 5.34 -24.76
N ILE A 401 20.61 5.93 -23.98
CA ILE A 401 20.33 6.45 -22.63
C ILE A 401 19.36 7.63 -22.70
N VAL A 402 19.56 8.58 -23.63
CA VAL A 402 18.65 9.71 -23.81
C VAL A 402 17.23 9.23 -24.17
N MET A 403 17.15 8.28 -25.09
CA MET A 403 15.88 7.66 -25.48
C MET A 403 15.25 6.91 -24.30
N ALA A 404 16.03 6.11 -23.59
CA ALA A 404 15.55 5.34 -22.43
C ALA A 404 14.97 6.23 -21.32
N SER A 405 15.67 7.32 -20.97
CA SER A 405 15.16 8.29 -20.00
C SER A 405 13.88 8.96 -20.49
N SER A 406 13.79 9.26 -21.80
CA SER A 406 12.59 9.87 -22.39
C SER A 406 11.39 8.88 -22.35
N VAL A 407 11.61 7.62 -22.71
CA VAL A 407 10.59 6.57 -22.62
C VAL A 407 10.19 6.32 -21.17
N GLY A 408 11.18 6.23 -20.26
CA GLY A 408 10.99 6.02 -18.84
C GLY A 408 10.11 7.06 -18.15
N CYS A 409 10.13 8.31 -18.60
CA CYS A 409 9.23 9.33 -18.04
C CYS A 409 7.86 9.36 -18.74
N LEU A 410 7.79 9.10 -20.05
CA LEU A 410 6.55 9.21 -20.80
C LEU A 410 5.59 8.04 -20.57
N LEU A 411 6.10 6.82 -20.37
CA LEU A 411 5.26 5.63 -20.21
C LEU A 411 4.39 5.69 -18.93
N PRO A 412 4.92 5.95 -17.72
CA PRO A 412 4.10 6.06 -16.52
C PRO A 412 3.08 7.20 -16.60
N MET A 413 3.50 8.37 -17.12
CA MET A 413 2.60 9.50 -17.31
C MET A 413 1.48 9.19 -18.32
N GLY A 414 1.82 8.46 -19.38
CA GLY A 414 0.85 7.98 -20.37
C GLY A 414 -0.14 6.98 -19.78
N ALA A 415 0.33 6.05 -18.95
CA ALA A 415 -0.52 5.08 -18.24
C ALA A 415 -1.53 5.80 -17.33
N LYS A 416 -1.07 6.71 -16.48
CA LYS A 416 -1.95 7.51 -15.60
C LYS A 416 -2.99 8.31 -16.40
N ARG A 417 -2.62 8.84 -17.55
CA ARG A 417 -3.56 9.55 -18.44
C ARG A 417 -4.64 8.65 -19.03
N LEU A 418 -4.34 7.37 -19.21
CA LEU A 418 -5.27 6.35 -19.71
C LEU A 418 -6.09 5.70 -18.59
N GLY A 419 -5.91 6.11 -17.34
CA GLY A 419 -6.54 5.51 -16.17
C GLY A 419 -5.96 4.13 -15.80
N LEU A 420 -4.72 3.87 -16.22
CA LEU A 420 -3.97 2.68 -15.83
C LEU A 420 -2.99 3.04 -14.71
N ASP A 421 -2.74 2.08 -13.82
CA ASP A 421 -1.77 2.25 -12.76
C ASP A 421 -0.34 2.45 -13.33
N PRO A 422 0.33 3.58 -13.01
CA PRO A 422 1.69 3.84 -13.46
C PRO A 422 2.72 2.81 -13.00
N ALA A 423 2.53 2.18 -11.83
CA ALA A 423 3.45 1.21 -11.26
C ALA A 423 3.63 -0.02 -12.15
N VAL A 424 2.56 -0.45 -12.85
CA VAL A 424 2.61 -1.55 -13.83
C VAL A 424 3.53 -1.25 -15.02
N MET A 425 3.71 0.03 -15.36
CA MET A 425 4.59 0.47 -16.46
C MET A 425 6.06 0.63 -16.04
N ALA A 426 6.43 0.15 -14.86
CA ALA A 426 7.78 0.25 -14.34
C ALA A 426 8.79 -0.68 -15.03
N SER A 427 9.80 -1.09 -14.30
CA SER A 427 11.06 -1.67 -14.80
C SER A 427 10.93 -2.71 -15.93
N PRO A 428 10.13 -3.77 -15.85
CA PRO A 428 10.15 -4.84 -16.87
C PRO A 428 9.52 -4.44 -18.22
N MET A 429 8.48 -3.63 -18.20
CA MET A 429 7.87 -3.12 -19.45
C MET A 429 8.80 -2.15 -20.16
N ILE A 430 9.42 -1.27 -19.39
CA ILE A 430 10.38 -0.28 -19.93
C ILE A 430 11.60 -0.97 -20.50
N THR A 431 12.21 -1.92 -19.78
CA THR A 431 13.38 -2.64 -20.30
C THR A 431 13.08 -3.30 -21.64
N THR A 432 11.92 -3.95 -21.78
CA THR A 432 11.54 -4.59 -23.04
C THR A 432 11.44 -3.60 -24.21
N ILE A 433 10.78 -2.45 -23.99
CA ILE A 433 10.62 -1.41 -25.02
C ILE A 433 11.98 -0.78 -25.35
N VAL A 434 12.73 -0.45 -24.33
CA VAL A 434 14.05 0.19 -24.46
C VAL A 434 15.06 -0.74 -25.11
N ASP A 435 15.05 -2.03 -24.79
CA ASP A 435 15.94 -3.01 -25.41
C ASP A 435 15.71 -3.10 -26.92
N ALA A 436 14.45 -3.27 -27.34
CA ALA A 436 14.08 -3.32 -28.75
C ALA A 436 14.50 -2.02 -29.48
N ALA A 437 14.18 -0.87 -28.92
CA ALA A 437 14.51 0.43 -29.50
C ALA A 437 16.02 0.69 -29.53
N SER A 438 16.77 0.29 -28.49
CA SER A 438 18.23 0.40 -28.43
C SER A 438 18.93 -0.48 -29.45
N LEU A 439 18.42 -1.70 -29.68
CA LEU A 439 18.93 -2.59 -30.73
C LEU A 439 18.70 -2.02 -32.12
N LEU A 440 17.50 -1.51 -32.40
CA LEU A 440 17.21 -0.85 -33.68
C LEU A 440 18.17 0.33 -33.90
N LEU A 441 18.30 1.20 -32.90
CA LEU A 441 19.19 2.36 -32.96
C LEU A 441 20.63 1.93 -33.19
N TYR A 442 21.10 0.87 -32.50
CA TYR A 442 22.44 0.33 -32.62
C TYR A 442 22.75 -0.14 -34.05
N PHE A 443 21.88 -1.00 -34.58
CA PHE A 443 22.10 -1.54 -35.92
C PHE A 443 21.94 -0.50 -37.02
N MET A 444 21.04 0.46 -36.85
CA MET A 444 20.91 1.59 -37.79
C MET A 444 22.20 2.45 -37.82
N ILE A 445 22.76 2.78 -36.67
CA ILE A 445 24.01 3.55 -36.59
C ILE A 445 25.16 2.72 -37.18
N ALA A 446 25.24 1.43 -36.82
CA ALA A 446 26.28 0.54 -37.35
C ALA A 446 26.20 0.41 -38.88
N SER A 447 25.00 0.21 -39.43
CA SER A 447 24.78 0.13 -40.88
C SER A 447 25.23 1.39 -41.59
N VAL A 448 24.84 2.56 -41.10
CA VAL A 448 25.21 3.85 -41.72
C VAL A 448 26.74 4.07 -41.63
N MET A 449 27.35 3.81 -40.48
CA MET A 449 28.79 4.10 -40.27
C MET A 449 29.72 3.08 -40.92
N LEU A 450 29.26 1.87 -41.16
CA LEU A 450 30.04 0.80 -41.83
C LEU A 450 29.73 0.74 -43.33
N GLY A 451 28.68 1.40 -43.82
CA GLY A 451 28.26 1.40 -45.21
C GLY A 451 27.67 0.05 -45.66
N LEU A 452 26.97 -0.65 -44.73
CA LEU A 452 26.36 -1.98 -44.90
C LEU A 452 24.86 -1.90 -45.12
#